data_1b60c367618adc35b739f9a11c4975bf
#
_entry.id   1b60c367618adc35b739f9a11c4975bf
#
_cell.length_a   1.000
_cell.length_b   1.000
_cell.length_c   1.000
_cell.angle_alpha   90.00
_cell.angle_beta   90.00
_cell.angle_gamma   90.00
#
_symmetry.space_group_name_H-M   'P 1'
#
loop_
_entity.id
_entity.type
_entity.pdbx_description
1 polymer ?
#
loop_
_entity_poly.entity_id
_entity_poly.type
_entity_poly.pdbx_seq_one_letter_code
_entity_poly.pdbx_strand_id
1 'polypeptide(L)'
;MKVFAVIMAGGVGSRFWPKSREAMPKQFQDVFGERSLYQRTYDRVAKLVLPENIFVVTNKIQESIAAGQLPEIPKKNIIAEPFGRNTAPCIAAAASAISSITEDAVMVVLPSDHLISQEESFIAQLKDAIRLADKQRALVTIGIRPTHPETGYGYIHFDRSTDDRELAVHGGHNVIAFKEKPNHDTAVKFIESGDYLWNSGMFIWRVDVILDELKRNLTHFSDFYLPLKENFGKADFNRLLEEFYLRAESISIDYAVMEKAKEVLTIPSNFVWSDVGSWDEVYRLSDRNGEGNSFKGDVVSVRSKNNFVWADERLFAIVDVDDLIVVETKDSVLICRRGKSQGVKEIVDILRKENRQDIV
;
A
#
# COMPACT_ATOMS: atom_id res chain seq x y z
N MET A 1 21.99 11.72 9.51
CA MET A 1 21.39 10.90 8.43
C MET A 1 20.09 11.56 7.98
N LYS A 2 19.87 11.73 6.69
CA LYS A 2 18.60 12.19 6.13
C LYS A 2 17.63 11.00 5.98
N VAL A 3 16.35 11.27 6.16
CA VAL A 3 15.27 10.30 5.92
C VAL A 3 14.34 10.87 4.88
N PHE A 4 14.01 10.08 3.88
CA PHE A 4 13.00 10.37 2.88
C PHE A 4 11.85 9.36 2.98
N ALA A 5 10.63 9.83 2.76
CA ALA A 5 9.49 8.95 2.64
C ALA A 5 9.01 8.89 1.19
N VAL A 6 8.60 7.72 0.75
CA VAL A 6 7.98 7.49 -0.55
C VAL A 6 6.61 6.86 -0.33
N ILE A 7 5.57 7.56 -0.75
CA ILE A 7 4.19 7.09 -0.71
C ILE A 7 3.83 6.54 -2.09
N MET A 8 3.60 5.24 -2.19
CA MET A 8 3.16 4.59 -3.42
C MET A 8 1.64 4.71 -3.57
N ALA A 9 1.19 5.47 -4.56
CA ALA A 9 -0.23 5.82 -4.74
C ALA A 9 -0.76 5.48 -6.16
N GLY A 10 -0.22 4.43 -6.80
CA GLY A 10 -0.51 4.07 -8.20
C GLY A 10 -1.61 3.04 -8.41
N GLY A 11 -2.20 2.47 -7.38
CA GLY A 11 -3.23 1.43 -7.48
C GLY A 11 -4.59 1.95 -7.98
N VAL A 12 -5.40 1.10 -8.62
CA VAL A 12 -6.76 1.44 -9.07
C VAL A 12 -7.84 1.05 -8.06
N GLY A 13 -7.58 0.03 -7.22
CA GLY A 13 -8.51 -0.39 -6.16
C GLY A 13 -9.85 -0.91 -6.66
N SER A 14 -9.89 -1.68 -7.74
CA SER A 14 -11.12 -2.15 -8.43
C SER A 14 -12.12 -2.90 -7.54
N ARG A 15 -11.67 -3.53 -6.43
CA ARG A 15 -12.55 -4.19 -5.46
C ARG A 15 -13.42 -3.23 -4.65
N PHE A 16 -13.12 -1.92 -4.71
CA PHE A 16 -13.90 -0.86 -4.05
C PHE A 16 -14.93 -0.19 -4.96
N TRP A 17 -15.14 -0.74 -6.16
CA TRP A 17 -16.28 -0.30 -6.97
C TRP A 17 -17.59 -0.41 -6.16
N PRO A 18 -18.51 0.53 -6.24
CA PRO A 18 -18.59 1.69 -7.12
C PRO A 18 -17.89 2.97 -6.62
N LYS A 19 -17.38 3.04 -5.40
CA LYS A 19 -16.67 4.24 -4.88
C LYS A 19 -15.33 4.45 -5.57
N SER A 20 -14.56 3.37 -5.79
CA SER A 20 -13.28 3.46 -6.51
C SER A 20 -13.50 3.51 -8.02
N ARG A 21 -12.84 4.46 -8.68
CA ARG A 21 -12.78 4.67 -10.12
C ARG A 21 -11.32 4.86 -10.54
N GLU A 22 -11.00 4.72 -11.82
CA GLU A 22 -9.63 4.96 -12.29
C GLU A 22 -9.12 6.37 -11.98
N ALA A 23 -10.02 7.37 -12.09
CA ALA A 23 -9.69 8.76 -11.76
C ALA A 23 -9.73 9.07 -10.24
N MET A 24 -10.43 8.27 -9.45
CA MET A 24 -10.62 8.45 -8.01
C MET A 24 -10.52 7.10 -7.29
N PRO A 25 -9.33 6.47 -7.27
CA PRO A 25 -9.17 5.15 -6.66
C PRO A 25 -9.22 5.19 -5.13
N LYS A 26 -9.24 3.99 -4.54
CA LYS A 26 -9.43 3.75 -3.10
C LYS A 26 -8.59 4.66 -2.20
N GLN A 27 -7.31 4.84 -2.52
CA GLN A 27 -6.39 5.62 -1.69
C GLN A 27 -6.78 7.08 -1.53
N PHE A 28 -7.50 7.66 -2.50
CA PHE A 28 -7.96 9.03 -2.46
C PHE A 28 -9.37 9.20 -1.87
N GLN A 29 -9.99 8.08 -1.42
CA GLN A 29 -11.32 8.06 -0.81
C GLN A 29 -11.26 8.23 0.72
N ASP A 30 -12.26 8.89 1.27
CA ASP A 30 -12.50 9.11 2.70
C ASP A 30 -13.29 7.95 3.36
N VAL A 31 -12.77 6.72 3.19
CA VAL A 31 -13.46 5.50 3.66
C VAL A 31 -13.68 5.51 5.17
N PHE A 32 -12.71 6.00 5.93
CA PHE A 32 -12.70 5.99 7.40
C PHE A 32 -12.57 7.41 8.00
N GLY A 33 -13.55 8.27 7.79
CA GLY A 33 -13.58 9.64 8.32
C GLY A 33 -13.43 10.70 7.24
N GLU A 34 -12.89 11.88 7.58
CA GLU A 34 -12.85 13.05 6.68
C GLU A 34 -11.59 13.11 5.80
N ARG A 35 -10.57 12.31 6.12
CA ARG A 35 -9.29 12.26 5.39
C ARG A 35 -9.19 10.99 4.56
N SER A 36 -8.72 11.10 3.33
CA SER A 36 -8.43 9.93 2.48
C SER A 36 -7.33 9.06 3.08
N LEU A 37 -7.25 7.79 2.66
CA LEU A 37 -6.18 6.89 3.11
C LEU A 37 -4.79 7.44 2.75
N TYR A 38 -4.66 8.07 1.59
CA TYR A 38 -3.45 8.76 1.14
C TYR A 38 -3.05 9.90 2.07
N GLN A 39 -4.01 10.78 2.42
CA GLN A 39 -3.79 11.87 3.36
C GLN A 39 -3.41 11.34 4.76
N ARG A 40 -4.06 10.29 5.23
CA ARG A 40 -3.72 9.65 6.52
C ARG A 40 -2.32 9.04 6.51
N THR A 41 -1.87 8.52 5.37
CA THR A 41 -0.48 8.03 5.23
C THR A 41 0.52 9.17 5.31
N TYR A 42 0.23 10.30 4.65
CA TYR A 42 1.01 11.52 4.79
C TYR A 42 1.04 12.03 6.24
N ASP A 43 -0.10 12.14 6.91
CA ASP A 43 -0.19 12.65 8.29
C ASP A 43 0.67 11.84 9.26
N ARG A 44 0.76 10.51 9.05
CA ARG A 44 1.64 9.64 9.84
C ARG A 44 3.12 9.93 9.57
N VAL A 45 3.50 9.97 8.31
CA VAL A 45 4.91 10.12 7.90
C VAL A 45 5.44 11.54 8.13
N ALA A 46 4.58 12.55 8.06
CA ALA A 46 4.93 13.96 8.36
C ALA A 46 5.34 14.17 9.83
N LYS A 47 5.07 13.19 10.71
CA LYS A 47 5.61 13.18 12.09
C LYS A 47 7.09 12.78 12.15
N LEU A 48 7.65 12.24 11.05
CA LEU A 48 9.04 11.77 10.97
C LEU A 48 9.89 12.62 10.05
N VAL A 49 9.33 13.11 8.94
CA VAL A 49 10.07 13.82 7.89
C VAL A 49 9.30 15.06 7.45
N LEU A 50 10.03 16.07 7.01
CA LEU A 50 9.45 17.31 6.49
C LEU A 50 8.83 17.07 5.10
N PRO A 51 7.82 17.86 4.68
CA PRO A 51 7.15 17.71 3.39
C PRO A 51 8.09 17.70 2.19
N GLU A 52 9.18 18.47 2.20
CA GLU A 52 10.19 18.49 1.15
C GLU A 52 10.98 17.19 1.00
N ASN A 53 10.93 16.30 2.00
CA ASN A 53 11.54 14.96 1.98
C ASN A 53 10.52 13.86 1.74
N ILE A 54 9.26 14.20 1.43
CA ILE A 54 8.21 13.24 1.07
C ILE A 54 8.04 13.23 -0.44
N PHE A 55 8.15 12.05 -1.02
CA PHE A 55 7.90 11.77 -2.42
C PHE A 55 6.61 10.98 -2.57
N VAL A 56 5.89 11.21 -3.65
CA VAL A 56 4.70 10.43 -4.02
C VAL A 56 4.93 9.87 -5.40
N VAL A 57 4.68 8.59 -5.59
CA VAL A 57 4.64 7.98 -6.92
C VAL A 57 3.21 7.56 -7.19
N THR A 58 2.64 8.11 -8.25
CA THR A 58 1.26 7.86 -8.67
C THR A 58 1.19 7.76 -10.19
N ASN A 59 0.07 7.32 -10.74
CA ASN A 59 -0.07 7.33 -12.19
C ASN A 59 -0.44 8.73 -12.73
N LYS A 60 -0.23 8.96 -14.01
CA LYS A 60 -0.46 10.25 -14.66
C LYS A 60 -1.91 10.77 -14.54
N ILE A 61 -2.89 9.86 -14.53
CA ILE A 61 -4.31 10.22 -14.39
C ILE A 61 -4.60 10.77 -13.00
N GLN A 62 -3.89 10.28 -12.00
CA GLN A 62 -4.10 10.57 -10.58
C GLN A 62 -3.19 11.71 -10.06
N GLU A 63 -2.25 12.22 -10.86
CA GLU A 63 -1.30 13.27 -10.46
C GLU A 63 -2.00 14.52 -9.91
N SER A 64 -3.04 14.96 -10.59
CA SER A 64 -3.79 16.17 -10.19
C SER A 64 -4.48 16.01 -8.83
N ILE A 65 -5.10 14.85 -8.58
CA ILE A 65 -5.76 14.60 -7.30
C ILE A 65 -4.75 14.40 -6.18
N ALA A 66 -3.63 13.73 -6.45
CA ALA A 66 -2.56 13.57 -5.47
C ALA A 66 -1.99 14.94 -5.03
N ALA A 67 -1.72 15.83 -5.98
CA ALA A 67 -1.26 17.19 -5.71
C ALA A 67 -2.33 18.05 -5.00
N GLY A 68 -3.61 17.88 -5.36
CA GLY A 68 -4.71 18.62 -4.76
C GLY A 68 -4.99 18.23 -3.31
N GLN A 69 -4.86 16.94 -2.97
CA GLN A 69 -5.08 16.45 -1.62
C GLN A 69 -3.93 16.77 -0.65
N LEU A 70 -2.70 16.94 -1.12
CA LEU A 70 -1.52 17.24 -0.32
C LEU A 70 -0.69 18.38 -0.96
N PRO A 71 -1.21 19.60 -0.93
CA PRO A 71 -0.52 20.77 -1.51
C PRO A 71 0.78 21.14 -0.80
N GLU A 72 1.03 20.57 0.39
CA GLU A 72 2.26 20.75 1.17
C GLU A 72 3.46 20.04 0.54
N ILE A 73 3.23 18.98 -0.25
CA ILE A 73 4.30 18.26 -0.94
C ILE A 73 4.73 19.06 -2.18
N PRO A 74 6.04 19.33 -2.34
CA PRO A 74 6.53 20.00 -3.55
C PRO A 74 6.11 19.25 -4.82
N LYS A 75 5.57 19.95 -5.82
CA LYS A 75 5.10 19.35 -7.07
C LYS A 75 6.15 18.44 -7.75
N LYS A 76 7.43 18.84 -7.70
CA LYS A 76 8.53 18.04 -8.27
C LYS A 76 8.69 16.67 -7.57
N ASN A 77 8.23 16.54 -6.32
CA ASN A 77 8.29 15.28 -5.57
C ASN A 77 7.11 14.34 -5.88
N ILE A 78 6.14 14.80 -6.68
CA ILE A 78 5.05 13.94 -7.19
C ILE A 78 5.52 13.40 -8.54
N ILE A 79 5.90 12.12 -8.56
CA ILE A 79 6.38 11.42 -9.76
C ILE A 79 5.18 10.72 -10.40
N ALA A 80 4.84 11.14 -11.61
CA ALA A 80 3.71 10.58 -12.36
C ALA A 80 4.19 9.45 -13.29
N GLU A 81 3.87 8.21 -12.94
CA GLU A 81 4.11 7.04 -13.78
C GLU A 81 3.31 7.18 -15.09
N PRO A 82 3.92 6.98 -16.25
CA PRO A 82 3.21 7.07 -17.53
C PRO A 82 2.14 5.97 -17.68
N PHE A 83 2.40 4.81 -17.11
CA PHE A 83 1.49 3.65 -16.98
C PHE A 83 2.01 2.70 -15.88
N GLY A 84 1.12 1.87 -15.34
CA GLY A 84 1.48 0.97 -14.22
C GLY A 84 2.44 -0.16 -14.64
N ARG A 85 3.52 -0.33 -13.88
CA ARG A 85 4.51 -1.42 -14.03
C ARG A 85 4.81 -2.11 -12.69
N ASN A 86 3.84 -2.12 -11.78
CA ASN A 86 4.00 -2.67 -10.45
C ASN A 86 5.03 -1.88 -9.59
N THR A 87 5.44 -2.40 -8.43
CA THR A 87 6.16 -1.62 -7.41
C THR A 87 7.67 -1.46 -7.64
N ALA A 88 8.34 -2.36 -8.37
CA ALA A 88 9.79 -2.22 -8.57
C ALA A 88 10.17 -1.00 -9.43
N PRO A 89 9.57 -0.73 -10.61
CA PRO A 89 9.83 0.50 -11.36
C PRO A 89 9.40 1.77 -10.62
N CYS A 90 8.31 1.72 -9.86
CA CYS A 90 7.86 2.81 -8.99
C CYS A 90 8.96 3.21 -7.99
N ILE A 91 9.50 2.24 -7.26
CA ILE A 91 10.57 2.43 -6.27
C ILE A 91 11.86 2.88 -6.96
N ALA A 92 12.20 2.32 -8.13
CA ALA A 92 13.38 2.69 -8.90
C ALA A 92 13.34 4.17 -9.33
N ALA A 93 12.20 4.67 -9.78
CA ALA A 93 12.01 6.07 -10.13
C ALA A 93 12.20 7.00 -8.91
N ALA A 94 11.57 6.64 -7.77
CA ALA A 94 11.70 7.40 -6.53
C ALA A 94 13.15 7.37 -5.99
N ALA A 95 13.81 6.22 -5.99
CA ALA A 95 15.19 6.10 -5.53
C ALA A 95 16.15 6.91 -6.41
N SER A 96 15.94 6.93 -7.74
CA SER A 96 16.71 7.77 -8.66
C SER A 96 16.53 9.26 -8.37
N ALA A 97 15.28 9.70 -8.13
CA ALA A 97 14.97 11.07 -7.77
C ALA A 97 15.61 11.50 -6.44
N ILE A 98 15.51 10.65 -5.41
CA ILE A 98 16.10 10.92 -4.09
C ILE A 98 17.63 10.94 -4.18
N SER A 99 18.23 10.05 -4.96
CA SER A 99 19.69 9.99 -5.13
C SER A 99 20.28 11.24 -5.81
N SER A 100 19.47 11.99 -6.55
CA SER A 100 19.89 13.30 -7.09
C SER A 100 20.12 14.34 -5.99
N ILE A 101 19.54 14.14 -4.82
CA ILE A 101 19.71 14.99 -3.63
C ILE A 101 20.84 14.43 -2.76
N THR A 102 20.80 13.13 -2.43
CA THR A 102 21.83 12.41 -1.70
C THR A 102 21.59 10.89 -1.76
N GLU A 103 22.67 10.11 -1.79
CA GLU A 103 22.61 8.66 -1.62
C GLU A 103 22.80 8.27 -0.14
N ASP A 104 23.40 9.17 0.67
CA ASP A 104 23.56 8.97 2.12
C ASP A 104 22.26 9.33 2.87
N ALA A 105 21.27 8.50 2.70
CA ALA A 105 19.97 8.65 3.32
C ALA A 105 19.25 7.31 3.47
N VAL A 106 18.24 7.26 4.35
CA VAL A 106 17.28 6.16 4.44
C VAL A 106 15.99 6.55 3.75
N MET A 107 15.46 5.62 2.97
CA MET A 107 14.18 5.71 2.26
C MET A 107 13.17 4.80 2.94
N VAL A 108 12.04 5.38 3.36
CA VAL A 108 10.87 4.68 3.92
C VAL A 108 9.80 4.63 2.83
N VAL A 109 9.44 3.44 2.38
CA VAL A 109 8.46 3.20 1.32
C VAL A 109 7.18 2.68 1.91
N LEU A 110 6.08 3.37 1.68
CA LEU A 110 4.77 3.06 2.25
C LEU A 110 3.68 3.01 1.18
N PRO A 111 2.81 1.98 1.18
CA PRO A 111 1.56 2.03 0.43
C PRO A 111 0.65 3.16 0.94
N SER A 112 -0.05 3.81 0.04
CA SER A 112 -0.94 4.95 0.35
C SER A 112 -2.30 4.54 0.91
N ASP A 113 -2.67 3.26 0.82
CA ASP A 113 -4.04 2.79 0.94
C ASP A 113 -4.28 1.86 2.14
N HIS A 114 -3.32 1.81 3.07
CA HIS A 114 -3.40 1.01 4.28
C HIS A 114 -3.99 1.79 5.46
N LEU A 115 -4.83 1.11 6.24
CA LEU A 115 -5.29 1.58 7.53
C LEU A 115 -4.32 1.09 8.62
N ILE A 116 -3.84 2.04 9.42
CA ILE A 116 -2.99 1.77 10.58
C ILE A 116 -3.62 2.46 11.78
N SER A 117 -3.89 1.68 12.83
CA SER A 117 -4.27 2.18 14.15
C SER A 117 -3.04 2.18 15.07
N GLN A 118 -3.11 2.90 16.19
CA GLN A 118 -1.97 3.04 17.12
C GLN A 118 -0.76 3.70 16.46
N GLU A 119 -0.99 4.87 15.87
CA GLU A 119 0.00 5.60 15.08
C GLU A 119 1.32 5.85 15.83
N GLU A 120 1.29 6.07 17.15
CA GLU A 120 2.50 6.27 17.94
C GLU A 120 3.39 5.02 17.95
N SER A 121 2.78 3.83 18.11
CA SER A 121 3.49 2.55 18.02
C SER A 121 4.08 2.34 16.63
N PHE A 122 3.33 2.65 15.59
CA PHE A 122 3.82 2.60 14.20
C PHE A 122 5.03 3.50 13.99
N ILE A 123 4.96 4.76 14.45
CA ILE A 123 6.06 5.71 14.33
C ILE A 123 7.30 5.27 15.11
N ALA A 124 7.12 4.69 16.31
CA ALA A 124 8.23 4.14 17.08
C ALA A 124 8.92 2.99 16.31
N GLN A 125 8.15 2.05 15.77
CA GLN A 125 8.71 0.95 14.96
C GLN A 125 9.37 1.42 13.67
N LEU A 126 8.82 2.45 12.99
CA LEU A 126 9.51 3.03 11.84
C LEU A 126 10.89 3.61 12.20
N LYS A 127 11.02 4.23 13.38
CA LYS A 127 12.32 4.73 13.86
C LYS A 127 13.32 3.58 14.10
N ASP A 128 12.86 2.46 14.64
CA ASP A 128 13.69 1.29 14.82
C ASP A 128 14.10 0.67 13.47
N ALA A 129 13.16 0.55 12.54
CA ALA A 129 13.44 0.07 11.17
C ALA A 129 14.45 0.97 10.44
N ILE A 130 14.34 2.29 10.59
CA ILE A 130 15.28 3.27 10.01
C ILE A 130 16.70 3.06 10.59
N ARG A 131 16.82 2.84 11.91
CA ARG A 131 18.11 2.56 12.56
C ARG A 131 18.73 1.27 12.09
N LEU A 132 17.93 0.19 12.00
CA LEU A 132 18.40 -1.10 11.50
C LEU A 132 18.86 -0.99 10.04
N ALA A 133 18.06 -0.39 9.15
CA ALA A 133 18.41 -0.19 7.76
C ALA A 133 19.75 0.58 7.59
N ASP A 134 19.95 1.61 8.41
CA ASP A 134 21.18 2.41 8.35
C ASP A 134 22.40 1.64 8.86
N LYS A 135 22.30 1.04 10.04
CA LYS A 135 23.44 0.38 10.70
C LYS A 135 23.81 -0.95 10.05
N GLN A 136 22.84 -1.77 9.73
CA GLN A 136 23.05 -3.11 9.16
C GLN A 136 23.22 -3.08 7.63
N ARG A 137 22.92 -1.93 6.99
CA ARG A 137 22.87 -1.80 5.51
C ARG A 137 22.01 -2.89 4.85
N ALA A 138 20.94 -3.29 5.54
CA ALA A 138 20.01 -4.32 5.12
C ALA A 138 18.71 -3.72 4.55
N LEU A 139 17.99 -4.53 3.80
CA LEU A 139 16.60 -4.23 3.42
C LEU A 139 15.69 -4.61 4.59
N VAL A 140 14.94 -3.66 5.13
CA VAL A 140 14.05 -3.91 6.28
C VAL A 140 12.60 -3.85 5.83
N THR A 141 11.78 -4.79 6.30
CA THR A 141 10.33 -4.76 6.12
C THR A 141 9.60 -4.86 7.46
N ILE A 142 8.38 -4.33 7.53
CA ILE A 142 7.51 -4.51 8.69
C ILE A 142 6.57 -5.69 8.41
N GLY A 143 6.69 -6.74 9.20
CA GLY A 143 5.85 -7.92 9.09
C GLY A 143 4.64 -7.84 10.01
N ILE A 144 3.47 -8.19 9.54
CA ILE A 144 2.23 -8.17 10.32
C ILE A 144 1.95 -9.55 10.89
N ARG A 145 1.63 -9.63 12.18
CA ARG A 145 1.26 -10.91 12.81
C ARG A 145 -0.05 -11.43 12.21
N PRO A 146 -0.07 -12.63 11.61
CA PRO A 146 -1.27 -13.20 11.04
C PRO A 146 -2.34 -13.46 12.10
N THR A 147 -3.59 -13.11 11.80
CA THR A 147 -4.75 -13.39 12.66
C THR A 147 -5.69 -14.43 12.05
N HIS A 148 -5.52 -14.74 10.77
CA HIS A 148 -6.31 -15.71 10.02
C HIS A 148 -5.52 -16.18 8.78
N PRO A 149 -5.88 -17.32 8.16
CA PRO A 149 -5.16 -17.85 6.99
C PRO A 149 -5.52 -17.11 5.71
N GLU A 150 -4.99 -15.87 5.55
CA GLU A 150 -5.20 -15.04 4.37
C GLU A 150 -4.38 -15.56 3.19
N THR A 151 -5.04 -15.76 2.05
CA THR A 151 -4.41 -16.28 0.82
C THR A 151 -4.07 -15.18 -0.19
N GLY A 152 -4.52 -13.97 0.05
CA GLY A 152 -4.26 -12.80 -0.78
C GLY A 152 -2.94 -12.09 -0.47
N TYR A 153 -2.29 -12.44 0.65
CA TYR A 153 -1.05 -11.78 1.11
C TYR A 153 0.19 -12.63 0.86
N GLY A 154 1.32 -11.95 0.75
CA GLY A 154 2.63 -12.55 0.91
C GLY A 154 2.92 -12.85 2.38
N TYR A 155 3.70 -13.89 2.64
CA TYR A 155 4.18 -14.28 3.95
C TYR A 155 5.70 -14.19 4.03
N ILE A 156 6.21 -13.73 5.16
CA ILE A 156 7.62 -13.61 5.48
C ILE A 156 7.96 -14.68 6.51
N HIS A 157 8.78 -15.67 6.12
CA HIS A 157 9.36 -16.63 7.03
C HIS A 157 10.58 -15.98 7.68
N PHE A 158 10.61 -15.90 9.00
CA PHE A 158 11.69 -15.24 9.74
C PHE A 158 12.29 -16.12 10.82
N ASP A 159 13.57 -15.89 11.13
CA ASP A 159 14.23 -16.54 12.23
C ASP A 159 13.78 -15.89 13.54
N ARG A 160 13.18 -16.69 14.44
CA ARG A 160 12.75 -16.23 15.77
C ARG A 160 13.91 -16.08 16.74
N SER A 161 15.01 -16.79 16.49
CA SER A 161 16.24 -16.62 17.26
C SER A 161 16.99 -15.39 16.76
N THR A 162 17.54 -14.61 17.64
CA THR A 162 18.51 -13.58 17.26
C THR A 162 19.54 -13.47 18.36
N ASP A 163 20.79 -13.80 17.99
CA ASP A 163 21.96 -13.62 18.85
C ASP A 163 22.60 -12.24 18.64
N ASP A 164 22.16 -11.51 17.61
CA ASP A 164 22.60 -10.15 17.35
C ASP A 164 21.90 -9.17 18.30
N ARG A 165 22.70 -8.57 19.17
CA ARG A 165 22.24 -7.62 20.19
C ARG A 165 21.57 -6.38 19.57
N GLU A 166 22.07 -5.90 18.43
CA GLU A 166 21.51 -4.74 17.73
C GLU A 166 20.11 -5.06 17.17
N LEU A 167 19.95 -6.24 16.55
CA LEU A 167 18.65 -6.71 16.07
C LEU A 167 17.67 -6.86 17.23
N ALA A 168 18.10 -7.51 18.34
CA ALA A 168 17.25 -7.74 19.50
C ALA A 168 16.72 -6.43 20.13
N VAL A 169 17.59 -5.40 20.24
CA VAL A 169 17.21 -4.10 20.83
C VAL A 169 16.13 -3.39 20.02
N HIS A 170 16.14 -3.55 18.69
CA HIS A 170 15.17 -2.92 17.78
C HIS A 170 14.07 -3.88 17.30
N GLY A 171 13.97 -5.08 17.87
CA GLY A 171 12.98 -6.09 17.51
C GLY A 171 13.14 -6.63 16.08
N GLY A 172 14.35 -6.56 15.52
CA GLY A 172 14.68 -7.06 14.19
C GLY A 172 14.93 -8.57 14.18
N HIS A 173 14.57 -9.21 13.07
CA HIS A 173 14.81 -10.63 12.81
C HIS A 173 15.28 -10.83 11.38
N ASN A 174 16.14 -11.84 11.17
CA ASN A 174 16.56 -12.23 9.83
C ASN A 174 15.40 -12.86 9.07
N VAL A 175 15.22 -12.48 7.81
CA VAL A 175 14.25 -13.12 6.91
C VAL A 175 14.91 -14.34 6.28
N ILE A 176 14.21 -15.48 6.38
CA ILE A 176 14.63 -16.75 5.78
C ILE A 176 14.11 -16.86 4.34
N ALA A 177 12.83 -16.49 4.13
CA ALA A 177 12.22 -16.57 2.82
C ALA A 177 10.94 -15.72 2.73
N PHE A 178 10.57 -15.32 1.51
CA PHE A 178 9.25 -14.83 1.17
C PHE A 178 8.42 -15.94 0.53
N LYS A 179 7.11 -15.96 0.81
CA LYS A 179 6.13 -16.91 0.27
C LYS A 179 4.90 -16.15 -0.20
N GLU A 180 4.78 -15.97 -1.50
CA GLU A 180 3.70 -15.15 -2.05
C GLU A 180 2.43 -15.98 -2.25
N LYS A 181 1.31 -15.47 -1.72
CA LYS A 181 -0.05 -15.96 -1.91
C LYS A 181 -0.20 -17.49 -1.80
N PRO A 182 0.03 -18.09 -0.62
CA PRO A 182 -0.09 -19.52 -0.41
C PRO A 182 -1.56 -19.98 -0.59
N ASN A 183 -1.77 -21.27 -0.82
CA ASN A 183 -3.10 -21.84 -0.67
C ASN A 183 -3.53 -21.87 0.82
N HIS A 184 -4.82 -22.06 1.07
CA HIS A 184 -5.40 -22.01 2.42
C HIS A 184 -4.71 -22.96 3.41
N ASP A 185 -4.49 -24.23 3.02
CA ASP A 185 -3.89 -25.23 3.91
C ASP A 185 -2.43 -24.88 4.27
N THR A 186 -1.72 -24.27 3.35
CA THR A 186 -0.37 -23.75 3.59
C THR A 186 -0.41 -22.53 4.51
N ALA A 187 -1.36 -21.62 4.32
CA ALA A 187 -1.53 -20.46 5.17
C ALA A 187 -1.86 -20.85 6.62
N VAL A 188 -2.70 -21.89 6.82
CA VAL A 188 -2.97 -22.45 8.15
C VAL A 188 -1.69 -22.93 8.81
N LYS A 189 -0.86 -23.71 8.11
CA LYS A 189 0.43 -24.20 8.63
C LYS A 189 1.38 -23.08 8.98
N PHE A 190 1.42 -22.00 8.20
CA PHE A 190 2.25 -20.83 8.48
C PHE A 190 1.84 -20.13 9.79
N ILE A 191 0.54 -20.07 10.08
CA ILE A 191 0.07 -19.50 11.35
C ILE A 191 0.40 -20.41 12.52
N GLU A 192 0.18 -21.72 12.37
CA GLU A 192 0.43 -22.71 13.42
C GLU A 192 1.91 -22.79 13.81
N SER A 193 2.83 -22.61 12.86
CA SER A 193 4.29 -22.59 13.13
C SER A 193 4.72 -21.38 13.96
N GLY A 194 4.05 -20.22 13.77
CA GLY A 194 4.31 -18.98 14.49
C GLY A 194 5.57 -18.23 14.06
N ASP A 195 6.24 -18.65 12.98
CA ASP A 195 7.46 -18.07 12.40
C ASP A 195 7.21 -17.39 11.05
N TYR A 196 5.94 -17.11 10.74
CA TYR A 196 5.53 -16.36 9.57
C TYR A 196 4.79 -15.07 9.93
N LEU A 197 5.05 -14.03 9.16
CA LEU A 197 4.36 -12.74 9.21
C LEU A 197 3.75 -12.45 7.85
N TRP A 198 2.66 -11.69 7.78
CA TRP A 198 2.21 -11.14 6.51
C TRP A 198 3.15 -10.03 6.04
N ASN A 199 3.45 -10.01 4.77
CA ASN A 199 4.17 -8.91 4.15
C ASN A 199 3.27 -7.69 4.03
N SER A 200 3.62 -6.62 4.72
CA SER A 200 2.84 -5.37 4.72
C SER A 200 3.05 -4.50 3.49
N GLY A 201 4.07 -4.80 2.66
CA GLY A 201 4.49 -3.91 1.57
C GLY A 201 5.13 -2.59 2.04
N MET A 202 5.50 -2.51 3.32
CA MET A 202 6.25 -1.38 3.88
C MET A 202 7.72 -1.73 3.95
N PHE A 203 8.58 -0.92 3.33
CA PHE A 203 10.01 -1.19 3.22
C PHE A 203 10.85 -0.01 3.67
N ILE A 204 11.96 -0.31 4.29
CA ILE A 204 12.91 0.68 4.81
C ILE A 204 14.33 0.22 4.44
N TRP A 205 15.10 1.07 3.80
CA TRP A 205 16.46 0.78 3.36
C TRP A 205 17.27 2.05 3.12
N ARG A 206 18.57 1.91 3.04
CA ARG A 206 19.40 3.01 2.56
C ARG A 206 19.24 3.18 1.04
N VAL A 207 19.33 4.40 0.58
CA VAL A 207 19.19 4.73 -0.85
C VAL A 207 20.27 4.04 -1.68
N ASP A 208 21.53 4.08 -1.24
CA ASP A 208 22.63 3.41 -1.92
C ASP A 208 22.45 1.88 -1.99
N VAL A 209 21.96 1.25 -0.92
CA VAL A 209 21.71 -0.19 -0.86
C VAL A 209 20.62 -0.62 -1.84
N ILE A 210 19.48 0.05 -1.83
CA ILE A 210 18.38 -0.31 -2.75
C ILE A 210 18.73 -0.03 -4.21
N LEU A 211 19.50 1.03 -4.50
CA LEU A 211 19.96 1.30 -5.85
C LEU A 211 20.86 0.18 -6.38
N ASP A 212 21.73 -0.36 -5.55
CA ASP A 212 22.58 -1.48 -5.93
C ASP A 212 21.78 -2.76 -6.18
N GLU A 213 20.78 -3.05 -5.35
CA GLU A 213 19.89 -4.19 -5.57
C GLU A 213 19.01 -4.02 -6.83
N LEU A 214 18.50 -2.83 -7.08
CA LEU A 214 17.74 -2.53 -8.30
C LEU A 214 18.61 -2.65 -9.56
N LYS A 215 19.84 -2.15 -9.54
CA LYS A 215 20.79 -2.30 -10.68
C LYS A 215 21.11 -3.76 -10.99
N ARG A 216 21.17 -4.63 -9.97
CA ARG A 216 21.43 -6.06 -10.16
C ARG A 216 20.23 -6.84 -10.66
N ASN A 217 19.02 -6.48 -10.21
CA ASN A 217 17.86 -7.34 -10.29
C ASN A 217 16.71 -6.80 -11.16
N LEU A 218 16.70 -5.49 -11.46
CA LEU A 218 15.66 -4.89 -12.32
C LEU A 218 16.21 -4.64 -13.72
N THR A 219 15.65 -5.34 -14.68
CA THR A 219 16.04 -5.28 -16.09
C THR A 219 16.03 -3.83 -16.60
N HIS A 220 17.09 -3.44 -17.31
CA HIS A 220 17.31 -2.11 -17.89
C HIS A 220 17.46 -0.95 -16.90
N PHE A 221 17.29 -1.14 -15.60
CA PHE A 221 17.40 -0.01 -14.66
C PHE A 221 18.79 0.64 -14.68
N SER A 222 19.86 -0.16 -14.83
CA SER A 222 21.23 0.35 -14.90
C SER A 222 21.43 1.37 -16.03
N ASP A 223 20.71 1.22 -17.15
CA ASP A 223 20.81 2.11 -18.31
C ASP A 223 20.14 3.46 -18.03
N PHE A 224 19.08 3.46 -17.20
CA PHE A 224 18.24 4.63 -16.92
C PHE A 224 18.57 5.33 -15.60
N TYR A 225 19.27 4.68 -14.68
CA TYR A 225 19.54 5.25 -13.35
C TYR A 225 20.21 6.63 -13.43
N LEU A 226 21.34 6.76 -14.11
CA LEU A 226 22.06 8.03 -14.24
C LEU A 226 21.24 9.09 -14.99
N PRO A 227 20.64 8.80 -16.16
CA PRO A 227 19.75 9.73 -16.84
C PRO A 227 18.62 10.26 -15.95
N LEU A 228 17.92 9.38 -15.20
CA LEU A 228 16.84 9.79 -14.29
C LEU A 228 17.36 10.64 -13.14
N LYS A 229 18.46 10.23 -12.50
CA LYS A 229 19.09 10.99 -11.41
C LYS A 229 19.48 12.40 -11.83
N GLU A 230 20.19 12.55 -12.95
CA GLU A 230 20.73 13.83 -13.41
C GLU A 230 19.65 14.78 -13.94
N ASN A 231 18.51 14.26 -14.37
CA ASN A 231 17.42 15.04 -14.94
C ASN A 231 16.24 15.23 -13.98
N PHE A 232 16.30 14.74 -12.76
CA PHE A 232 15.23 14.96 -11.79
C PHE A 232 14.99 16.47 -11.56
N GLY A 233 13.72 16.88 -11.69
CA GLY A 233 13.30 18.29 -11.62
C GLY A 233 13.60 19.13 -12.87
N LYS A 234 14.10 18.54 -13.95
CA LYS A 234 14.32 19.18 -15.25
C LYS A 234 13.27 18.72 -16.29
N ALA A 235 13.18 19.43 -17.41
CA ALA A 235 12.19 19.19 -18.47
C ALA A 235 12.25 17.76 -19.05
N ASP A 236 13.43 17.16 -19.15
CA ASP A 236 13.62 15.85 -19.75
C ASP A 236 13.24 14.67 -18.83
N PHE A 237 13.02 14.90 -17.54
CA PHE A 237 12.76 13.82 -16.58
C PHE A 237 11.58 12.94 -16.98
N ASN A 238 10.44 13.54 -17.34
CA ASN A 238 9.23 12.80 -17.70
C ASN A 238 9.41 11.96 -18.97
N ARG A 239 10.16 12.46 -19.95
CA ARG A 239 10.48 11.71 -21.17
C ARG A 239 11.37 10.49 -20.86
N LEU A 240 12.41 10.69 -20.06
CA LEU A 240 13.29 9.60 -19.64
C LEU A 240 12.57 8.57 -18.76
N LEU A 241 11.64 9.02 -17.91
CA LEU A 241 10.80 8.14 -17.11
C LEU A 241 9.90 7.28 -18.02
N GLU A 242 9.29 7.86 -19.04
CA GLU A 242 8.48 7.12 -20.02
C GLU A 242 9.32 6.08 -20.78
N GLU A 243 10.50 6.44 -21.25
CA GLU A 243 11.44 5.53 -21.91
C GLU A 243 11.85 4.36 -21.00
N PHE A 244 12.09 4.63 -19.72
CA PHE A 244 12.37 3.59 -18.71
C PHE A 244 11.16 2.66 -18.54
N TYR A 245 9.96 3.20 -18.36
CA TYR A 245 8.74 2.40 -18.17
C TYR A 245 8.37 1.55 -19.38
N LEU A 246 8.65 2.01 -20.59
CA LEU A 246 8.46 1.22 -21.82
C LEU A 246 9.33 -0.04 -21.83
N ARG A 247 10.53 0.00 -21.25
CA ARG A 247 11.48 -1.12 -21.22
C ARG A 247 11.43 -1.93 -19.93
N ALA A 248 10.97 -1.32 -18.83
CA ALA A 248 10.91 -1.98 -17.52
C ALA A 248 9.91 -3.14 -17.54
N GLU A 249 10.29 -4.24 -16.89
CA GLU A 249 9.41 -5.35 -16.60
C GLU A 249 8.33 -4.94 -15.59
N SER A 250 7.10 -5.45 -15.78
CA SER A 250 6.03 -5.25 -14.80
C SER A 250 6.18 -6.26 -13.66
N ILE A 251 6.93 -5.89 -12.63
CA ILE A 251 7.29 -6.78 -11.52
C ILE A 251 7.20 -6.03 -10.16
N SER A 252 6.77 -6.74 -9.11
CA SER A 252 6.80 -6.16 -7.76
C SER A 252 8.21 -6.13 -7.19
N ILE A 253 8.45 -5.23 -6.24
CA ILE A 253 9.73 -5.15 -5.51
C ILE A 253 10.01 -6.45 -4.75
N ASP A 254 8.95 -7.14 -4.31
CA ASP A 254 9.05 -8.41 -3.62
C ASP A 254 9.75 -9.44 -4.48
N TYR A 255 9.27 -9.67 -5.70
CA TYR A 255 9.87 -10.61 -6.66
C TYR A 255 11.17 -10.10 -7.29
N ALA A 256 11.25 -8.79 -7.54
CA ALA A 256 12.43 -8.24 -8.19
C ALA A 256 13.66 -8.25 -7.26
N VAL A 257 13.47 -7.90 -5.98
CA VAL A 257 14.54 -7.62 -5.04
C VAL A 257 14.42 -8.44 -3.76
N MET A 258 13.28 -8.35 -3.02
CA MET A 258 13.21 -8.87 -1.65
C MET A 258 13.44 -10.38 -1.55
N GLU A 259 12.96 -11.16 -2.52
CA GLU A 259 13.18 -12.62 -2.57
C GLU A 259 14.62 -13.01 -2.94
N LYS A 260 15.39 -12.09 -3.54
CA LYS A 260 16.74 -12.36 -4.07
C LYS A 260 17.84 -11.76 -3.20
N ALA A 261 17.52 -10.74 -2.43
CA ALA A 261 18.47 -10.06 -1.57
C ALA A 261 18.94 -10.95 -0.42
N LYS A 262 20.20 -10.81 -0.05
CA LYS A 262 20.81 -11.64 1.00
C LYS A 262 20.57 -11.09 2.40
N GLU A 263 20.61 -9.77 2.53
CA GLU A 263 20.51 -9.08 3.83
C GLU A 263 19.13 -8.46 3.95
N VAL A 264 18.16 -9.26 4.39
CA VAL A 264 16.79 -8.84 4.61
C VAL A 264 16.40 -9.07 6.07
N LEU A 265 15.86 -8.02 6.70
CA LEU A 265 15.37 -8.03 8.06
C LEU A 265 13.87 -7.76 8.09
N THR A 266 13.20 -8.27 9.12
CA THR A 266 11.80 -7.93 9.40
C THR A 266 11.63 -7.51 10.86
N ILE A 267 10.70 -6.58 11.12
CA ILE A 267 10.25 -6.23 12.46
C ILE A 267 8.78 -6.65 12.58
N PRO A 268 8.42 -7.59 13.48
CA PRO A 268 7.03 -7.93 13.73
C PRO A 268 6.26 -6.74 14.29
N SER A 269 5.12 -6.41 13.69
CA SER A 269 4.31 -5.25 14.08
C SER A 269 3.74 -5.36 15.49
N ASN A 270 3.67 -4.23 16.19
CA ASN A 270 3.00 -4.05 17.47
C ASN A 270 1.80 -3.08 17.38
N PHE A 271 1.29 -2.86 16.17
CA PHE A 271 0.12 -2.03 15.87
C PHE A 271 -0.89 -2.79 15.00
N VAL A 272 -2.13 -2.32 14.98
CA VAL A 272 -3.18 -2.88 14.13
C VAL A 272 -3.06 -2.32 12.72
N TRP A 273 -3.07 -3.22 11.74
CA TRP A 273 -2.92 -2.94 10.33
C TRP A 273 -3.98 -3.66 9.49
N SER A 274 -4.39 -3.02 8.41
CA SER A 274 -5.17 -3.63 7.34
C SER A 274 -4.82 -2.98 6.00
N ASP A 275 -4.72 -3.79 4.94
CA ASP A 275 -4.60 -3.30 3.56
C ASP A 275 -5.94 -2.78 3.02
N VAL A 276 -7.02 -2.92 3.80
CA VAL A 276 -8.39 -2.56 3.41
C VAL A 276 -8.70 -3.11 2.01
N GLY A 277 -8.56 -4.44 1.84
CA GLY A 277 -8.58 -5.10 0.52
C GLY A 277 -9.95 -5.27 -0.11
N SER A 278 -11.05 -5.07 0.63
CA SER A 278 -12.42 -5.30 0.16
C SER A 278 -13.46 -4.60 1.02
N TRP A 279 -14.72 -4.55 0.56
CA TRP A 279 -15.85 -4.05 1.36
C TRP A 279 -16.13 -4.88 2.61
N ASP A 280 -15.83 -6.19 2.60
CA ASP A 280 -15.90 -7.03 3.80
C ASP A 280 -14.94 -6.53 4.88
N GLU A 281 -13.76 -6.10 4.48
CA GLU A 281 -12.77 -5.54 5.39
C GLU A 281 -13.20 -4.16 5.94
N VAL A 282 -13.83 -3.33 5.09
CA VAL A 282 -14.42 -2.06 5.56
C VAL A 282 -15.49 -2.32 6.62
N TYR A 283 -16.40 -3.27 6.39
CA TYR A 283 -17.38 -3.67 7.39
C TYR A 283 -16.73 -4.16 8.69
N ARG A 284 -15.69 -4.99 8.59
CA ARG A 284 -14.98 -5.53 9.77
C ARG A 284 -14.36 -4.42 10.63
N LEU A 285 -13.88 -3.37 9.99
CA LEU A 285 -13.19 -2.22 10.62
C LEU A 285 -14.14 -1.09 11.02
N SER A 286 -15.40 -1.13 10.60
CA SER A 286 -16.39 -0.09 10.89
C SER A 286 -17.10 -0.34 12.23
N ASP A 287 -17.57 0.74 12.85
CA ASP A 287 -18.45 0.67 14.02
C ASP A 287 -19.78 0.02 13.66
N ARG A 288 -20.33 -0.76 14.60
CA ARG A 288 -21.57 -1.51 14.41
C ARG A 288 -22.54 -1.25 15.54
N ASN A 289 -23.83 -1.18 15.21
CA ASN A 289 -24.90 -1.11 16.20
C ASN A 289 -25.14 -2.47 16.90
N GLY A 290 -26.09 -2.51 17.83
CA GLY A 290 -26.44 -3.72 18.61
C GLY A 290 -26.92 -4.91 17.78
N GLU A 291 -27.31 -4.70 16.51
CA GLU A 291 -27.73 -5.74 15.55
C GLU A 291 -26.60 -6.13 14.58
N GLY A 292 -25.40 -5.60 14.79
CA GLY A 292 -24.25 -5.86 13.94
C GLY A 292 -24.25 -5.07 12.61
N ASN A 293 -25.18 -4.13 12.41
CA ASN A 293 -25.22 -3.31 11.21
C ASN A 293 -24.20 -2.14 11.31
N SER A 294 -23.60 -1.78 10.19
CA SER A 294 -22.79 -0.59 10.02
C SER A 294 -23.41 0.29 8.93
N PHE A 295 -23.82 1.49 9.27
CA PHE A 295 -24.51 2.40 8.37
C PHE A 295 -23.73 3.71 8.21
N LYS A 296 -23.60 4.17 6.97
CA LYS A 296 -23.11 5.50 6.60
C LYS A 296 -24.16 6.17 5.71
N GLY A 297 -24.60 7.38 6.09
CA GLY A 297 -25.68 8.10 5.42
C GLY A 297 -27.08 7.83 6.01
N ASP A 298 -28.13 8.09 5.24
CA ASP A 298 -29.52 7.96 5.68
C ASP A 298 -30.06 6.53 5.47
N VAL A 299 -30.13 5.76 6.56
CA VAL A 299 -30.51 4.33 6.52
C VAL A 299 -31.51 4.00 7.59
N VAL A 300 -32.62 3.39 7.20
CA VAL A 300 -33.66 2.83 8.11
C VAL A 300 -33.68 1.30 7.95
N SER A 301 -33.58 0.58 9.06
CA SER A 301 -33.59 -0.89 9.07
C SER A 301 -34.69 -1.46 9.96
N VAL A 302 -35.32 -2.54 9.50
CA VAL A 302 -36.34 -3.29 10.25
C VAL A 302 -36.01 -4.77 10.16
N ARG A 303 -35.82 -5.44 11.31
CA ARG A 303 -35.49 -6.88 11.42
C ARG A 303 -34.37 -7.32 10.50
N SER A 304 -33.27 -6.53 10.44
CA SER A 304 -32.16 -6.71 9.53
C SER A 304 -30.84 -6.69 10.31
N LYS A 305 -29.94 -7.64 10.08
CA LYS A 305 -28.72 -7.82 10.88
C LYS A 305 -27.48 -7.93 10.03
N ASN A 306 -26.35 -7.53 10.62
CA ASN A 306 -25.01 -7.71 10.04
C ASN A 306 -24.84 -7.09 8.65
N ASN A 307 -25.54 -6.03 8.33
CA ASN A 307 -25.44 -5.36 7.04
C ASN A 307 -24.43 -4.21 7.08
N PHE A 308 -23.76 -3.97 5.98
CA PHE A 308 -23.05 -2.75 5.69
C PHE A 308 -23.81 -1.96 4.63
N VAL A 309 -24.22 -0.76 4.94
CA VAL A 309 -24.91 0.11 3.98
C VAL A 309 -24.22 1.47 3.96
N TRP A 310 -23.71 1.84 2.80
CA TRP A 310 -23.20 3.17 2.54
C TRP A 310 -24.13 3.88 1.56
N ALA A 311 -25.04 4.70 2.11
CA ALA A 311 -25.91 5.58 1.38
C ALA A 311 -25.17 6.91 1.10
N ASP A 312 -25.28 7.41 -0.11
CA ASP A 312 -24.64 8.67 -0.52
C ASP A 312 -25.65 9.81 -0.44
N GLU A 313 -26.70 9.76 -1.26
CA GLU A 313 -27.72 10.83 -1.36
C GLU A 313 -29.14 10.37 -1.05
N ARG A 314 -29.41 9.06 -1.10
CA ARG A 314 -30.77 8.52 -0.95
C ARG A 314 -30.99 7.91 0.44
N LEU A 315 -32.26 7.94 0.90
CA LEU A 315 -32.71 7.10 2.00
C LEU A 315 -32.66 5.62 1.55
N PHE A 316 -31.96 4.78 2.29
CA PHE A 316 -32.03 3.33 2.17
C PHE A 316 -32.91 2.74 3.25
N ALA A 317 -33.93 2.01 2.83
CA ALA A 317 -34.79 1.24 3.73
C ALA A 317 -34.55 -0.26 3.49
N ILE A 318 -34.17 -0.98 4.54
CA ILE A 318 -33.92 -2.42 4.47
C ILE A 318 -34.82 -3.16 5.46
N VAL A 319 -35.48 -4.22 5.00
CA VAL A 319 -36.46 -4.98 5.79
C VAL A 319 -36.22 -6.48 5.59
N ASP A 320 -36.09 -7.22 6.71
CA ASP A 320 -35.93 -8.68 6.72
C ASP A 320 -34.77 -9.19 5.85
N VAL A 321 -33.64 -8.46 5.82
CA VAL A 321 -32.43 -8.83 5.08
C VAL A 321 -31.21 -8.81 5.99
N ASP A 322 -30.37 -9.82 5.85
CA ASP A 322 -29.15 -10.01 6.63
C ASP A 322 -27.92 -10.22 5.75
N ASP A 323 -26.74 -9.91 6.31
CA ASP A 323 -25.45 -10.21 5.70
C ASP A 323 -25.24 -9.58 4.32
N LEU A 324 -25.72 -8.35 4.10
CA LEU A 324 -25.53 -7.61 2.86
C LEU A 324 -24.45 -6.54 2.99
N ILE A 325 -23.82 -6.26 1.88
CA ILE A 325 -23.03 -5.07 1.61
C ILE A 325 -23.75 -4.29 0.51
N VAL A 326 -24.14 -3.07 0.82
CA VAL A 326 -24.80 -2.15 -0.11
C VAL A 326 -24.00 -0.86 -0.15
N VAL A 327 -23.55 -0.45 -1.34
CA VAL A 327 -22.77 0.77 -1.53
C VAL A 327 -23.34 1.58 -2.67
N GLU A 328 -23.75 2.79 -2.38
CA GLU A 328 -24.27 3.73 -3.36
C GLU A 328 -23.20 4.74 -3.78
N THR A 329 -23.29 5.11 -5.05
CA THR A 329 -22.74 6.34 -5.62
C THR A 329 -23.81 7.04 -6.43
N LYS A 330 -23.53 8.23 -6.93
CA LYS A 330 -24.46 8.99 -7.75
C LYS A 330 -24.99 8.21 -8.97
N ASP A 331 -24.16 7.35 -9.56
CA ASP A 331 -24.40 6.67 -10.84
C ASP A 331 -24.53 5.13 -10.73
N SER A 332 -24.24 4.56 -9.57
CA SER A 332 -24.17 3.10 -9.42
C SER A 332 -24.53 2.65 -8.01
N VAL A 333 -25.08 1.44 -7.91
CA VAL A 333 -25.32 0.76 -6.63
C VAL A 333 -24.74 -0.64 -6.70
N LEU A 334 -23.87 -0.97 -5.74
CA LEU A 334 -23.42 -2.33 -5.49
C LEU A 334 -24.30 -2.98 -4.43
N ILE A 335 -24.75 -4.19 -4.69
CA ILE A 335 -25.35 -5.07 -3.67
C ILE A 335 -24.63 -6.41 -3.76
N CYS A 336 -24.01 -6.84 -2.69
CA CYS A 336 -23.42 -8.17 -2.63
C CYS A 336 -23.61 -8.80 -1.24
N ARG A 337 -23.50 -10.12 -1.17
CA ARG A 337 -23.51 -10.83 0.10
C ARG A 337 -22.19 -10.59 0.83
N ARG A 338 -22.26 -10.34 2.13
CA ARG A 338 -21.06 -10.26 3.00
C ARG A 338 -20.24 -11.56 2.91
N GLY A 339 -18.93 -11.45 2.93
CA GLY A 339 -17.99 -12.54 2.67
C GLY A 339 -17.78 -12.86 1.17
N LYS A 340 -18.39 -12.08 0.26
CA LYS A 340 -18.27 -12.27 -1.19
C LYS A 340 -17.83 -11.03 -1.96
N SER A 341 -17.42 -9.96 -1.28
CA SER A 341 -17.05 -8.70 -1.93
C SER A 341 -15.76 -8.76 -2.78
N GLN A 342 -14.97 -9.83 -2.68
CA GLN A 342 -13.85 -10.06 -3.62
C GLN A 342 -14.33 -10.20 -5.07
N GLY A 343 -15.55 -10.71 -5.30
CA GLY A 343 -16.18 -10.84 -6.62
C GLY A 343 -16.50 -9.49 -7.28
N VAL A 344 -16.44 -8.36 -6.56
CA VAL A 344 -16.68 -7.02 -7.15
C VAL A 344 -15.71 -6.72 -8.29
N LYS A 345 -14.49 -7.25 -8.25
CA LYS A 345 -13.53 -7.12 -9.36
C LYS A 345 -14.08 -7.66 -10.68
N GLU A 346 -14.84 -8.75 -10.65
CA GLU A 346 -15.43 -9.36 -11.87
C GLU A 346 -16.43 -8.41 -12.53
N ILE A 347 -17.19 -7.63 -11.73
CA ILE A 347 -18.10 -6.59 -12.26
C ILE A 347 -17.30 -5.53 -13.02
N VAL A 348 -16.20 -5.05 -12.46
CA VAL A 348 -15.32 -4.07 -13.13
C VAL A 348 -14.74 -4.63 -14.44
N ASP A 349 -14.34 -5.90 -14.45
CA ASP A 349 -13.82 -6.56 -15.64
C ASP A 349 -14.90 -6.73 -16.73
N ILE A 350 -16.17 -6.97 -16.34
CA ILE A 350 -17.33 -6.99 -17.26
C ILE A 350 -17.59 -5.60 -17.84
N LEU A 351 -17.67 -4.57 -16.99
CA LEU A 351 -17.92 -3.20 -17.43
C LEU A 351 -16.86 -2.70 -18.41
N ARG A 352 -15.59 -3.05 -18.18
CA ARG A 352 -14.50 -2.75 -19.13
C ARG A 352 -14.69 -3.43 -20.49
N LYS A 353 -15.11 -4.70 -20.49
CA LYS A 353 -15.40 -5.44 -21.74
C LYS A 353 -16.59 -4.83 -22.51
N GLU A 354 -17.54 -4.26 -21.79
CA GLU A 354 -18.70 -3.58 -22.36
C GLU A 354 -18.43 -2.11 -22.73
N ASN A 355 -17.17 -1.65 -22.62
CA ASN A 355 -16.74 -0.27 -22.85
C ASN A 355 -17.46 0.78 -21.96
N ARG A 356 -17.95 0.39 -20.78
CA ARG A 356 -18.56 1.26 -19.79
C ARG A 356 -17.51 1.99 -18.95
N GLN A 357 -16.64 2.74 -19.62
CA GLN A 357 -15.55 3.47 -18.96
C GLN A 357 -16.03 4.67 -18.14
N ASP A 358 -17.24 5.12 -18.36
CA ASP A 358 -17.93 6.19 -17.60
C ASP A 358 -18.12 5.83 -16.11
N ILE A 359 -18.16 4.54 -15.78
CA ILE A 359 -18.44 4.03 -14.44
C ILE A 359 -17.35 3.07 -13.90
N VAL A 360 -16.16 3.04 -14.50
CA VAL A 360 -15.04 2.18 -14.08
C VAL A 360 -13.89 2.97 -13.44
#